data_0cff61aee5a77ab92beefdf3d3c85dad
#
_entry.id   0cff61aee5a77ab92beefdf3d3c85dad
#
_cell.length_a   1.000
_cell.length_b   1.000
_cell.length_c   1.000
_cell.angle_alpha   90.00
_cell.angle_beta   90.00
_cell.angle_gamma   90.00
#
_symmetry.space_group_name_H-M   'P 1'
#
loop_
_entity.id
_entity.type
_entity.pdbx_description
1 polymer ?
#
loop_
_entity_poly.entity_id
_entity_poly.type
_entity_poly.pdbx_seq_one_letter_code
_entity_poly.pdbx_strand_id
1 'polypeptide(L)'
;MFRATSGIVLPTTIIGSLPRPAWYSESLGRRSFREAMVNARFREQYVDAVSCFIRDQETAGLDIVTDGDARFDADVGGHSWFSYAPNHMDGFTGADPYRVKGGRAGIATPRGPILHAVLAARVMPARVGPVGRGRLEYTAIWKTASRLTAKPVKFGTITAELVAMSVRDFHYKDLRKSMDAVAEALNEELSELAAAGCPVIQIEEPQIHLLAAKGLVDAVLNQKTMIDVFNRTVKGLGAKTEIWCHTCWGNPAQQ
;
A
#
# COMPACT_ATOMS: atom_id res chain seq x y z
N MET A 1 11.00 -8.81 17.26
CA MET A 1 10.43 -8.89 18.62
C MET A 1 8.93 -8.65 18.52
N PHE A 2 8.12 -9.57 19.01
CA PHE A 2 6.67 -9.40 19.02
C PHE A 2 6.29 -8.28 19.98
N ARG A 3 5.47 -7.34 19.54
CA ARG A 3 5.05 -6.16 20.33
C ARG A 3 3.53 -6.07 20.37
N ALA A 4 2.89 -5.89 19.23
CA ALA A 4 1.44 -5.82 19.12
C ALA A 4 0.77 -7.19 19.34
N THR A 5 1.48 -8.28 19.01
CA THR A 5 0.99 -9.66 19.15
C THR A 5 1.45 -10.33 20.45
N SER A 6 2.27 -9.65 21.28
CA SER A 6 2.79 -10.22 22.53
C SER A 6 1.64 -10.49 23.52
N GLY A 7 1.52 -11.74 23.94
CA GLY A 7 0.48 -12.16 24.90
C GLY A 7 -0.89 -12.43 24.30
N ILE A 8 -1.06 -12.32 22.97
CA ILE A 8 -2.30 -12.65 22.27
C ILE A 8 -2.13 -14.00 21.56
N VAL A 9 -3.01 -14.95 21.88
CA VAL A 9 -3.07 -16.24 21.19
C VAL A 9 -3.97 -16.06 19.97
N LEU A 10 -3.43 -16.32 18.75
CA LEU A 10 -4.14 -16.14 17.49
C LEU A 10 -4.68 -14.71 17.29
N PRO A 11 -3.81 -13.70 17.23
CA PRO A 11 -4.23 -12.32 17.06
C PRO A 11 -5.00 -12.13 15.74
N THR A 12 -6.08 -11.35 15.80
CA THR A 12 -6.98 -11.11 14.68
C THR A 12 -6.82 -9.72 14.10
N THR A 13 -6.88 -9.60 12.78
CA THR A 13 -6.83 -8.32 12.05
C THR A 13 -7.45 -8.49 10.66
N ILE A 14 -7.66 -7.39 9.95
CA ILE A 14 -8.05 -7.42 8.54
C ILE A 14 -6.87 -7.16 7.62
N ILE A 15 -7.03 -7.53 6.35
CA ILE A 15 -6.13 -7.22 5.25
C ILE A 15 -6.93 -6.49 4.17
N GLY A 16 -6.29 -5.47 3.58
CA GLY A 16 -6.87 -4.71 2.48
C GLY A 16 -7.80 -3.59 2.92
N SER A 17 -8.35 -2.92 1.92
CA SER A 17 -9.15 -1.71 2.09
C SER A 17 -10.59 -2.02 2.42
N LEU A 18 -11.18 -1.25 3.33
CA LEU A 18 -12.62 -1.28 3.59
C LEU A 18 -13.36 -0.46 2.52
N PRO A 19 -14.62 -0.83 2.19
CA PRO A 19 -15.44 -0.07 1.26
C PRO A 19 -15.63 1.37 1.74
N ARG A 20 -15.42 2.34 0.84
CA ARG A 20 -15.62 3.75 1.16
C ARG A 20 -17.06 4.16 0.94
N PRO A 21 -17.67 4.92 1.86
CA PRO A 21 -18.99 5.47 1.64
C PRO A 21 -18.97 6.52 0.51
N ALA A 22 -20.11 6.69 -0.19
CA ALA A 22 -20.21 7.61 -1.33
C ALA A 22 -19.79 9.04 -0.97
N TRP A 23 -20.22 9.54 0.18
CA TRP A 23 -19.86 10.88 0.66
C TRP A 23 -18.34 11.08 0.85
N TYR A 24 -17.60 10.01 1.22
CA TYR A 24 -16.15 10.05 1.28
C TYR A 24 -15.55 10.26 -0.12
N SER A 25 -15.96 9.43 -1.07
CA SER A 25 -15.44 9.49 -2.44
C SER A 25 -15.78 10.81 -3.14
N GLU A 26 -16.98 11.34 -2.92
CA GLU A 26 -17.45 12.60 -3.50
C GLU A 26 -16.70 13.82 -2.95
N SER A 27 -16.45 13.85 -1.64
CA SER A 27 -15.88 15.02 -0.97
C SER A 27 -14.36 14.98 -0.86
N LEU A 28 -13.80 13.81 -0.60
CA LEU A 28 -12.38 13.61 -0.29
C LEU A 28 -11.59 13.02 -1.46
N GLY A 29 -12.24 12.40 -2.42
CA GLY A 29 -11.58 11.86 -3.60
C GLY A 29 -10.71 12.92 -4.29
N ARG A 30 -9.51 12.54 -4.71
CA ARG A 30 -8.49 13.38 -5.35
C ARG A 30 -7.86 14.46 -4.46
N ARG A 31 -8.12 14.49 -3.16
CA ARG A 31 -7.45 15.41 -2.24
C ARG A 31 -6.25 14.73 -1.59
N SER A 32 -5.16 15.48 -1.42
CA SER A 32 -4.06 15.01 -0.60
C SER A 32 -4.47 15.02 0.89
N PHE A 33 -3.81 14.19 1.68
CA PHE A 33 -4.00 14.18 3.14
C PHE A 33 -3.82 15.57 3.75
N ARG A 34 -2.79 16.29 3.32
CA ARG A 34 -2.47 17.64 3.82
C ARG A 34 -3.56 18.65 3.49
N GLU A 35 -4.10 18.63 2.27
CA GLU A 35 -5.21 19.51 1.88
C GLU A 35 -6.47 19.27 2.72
N ALA A 36 -6.77 18.00 3.01
CA ALA A 36 -7.90 17.68 3.86
C ALA A 36 -7.66 18.12 5.30
N MET A 37 -6.47 17.92 5.85
CA MET A 37 -6.18 18.26 7.25
C MET A 37 -6.23 19.76 7.54
N VAL A 38 -5.96 20.64 6.57
CA VAL A 38 -6.05 22.10 6.79
C VAL A 38 -7.46 22.65 6.64
N ASN A 39 -8.39 21.90 6.08
CA ASN A 39 -9.80 22.30 5.92
C ASN A 39 -10.68 21.56 6.95
N ALA A 40 -11.34 22.29 7.84
CA ALA A 40 -12.12 21.72 8.93
C ALA A 40 -13.16 20.69 8.44
N ARG A 41 -13.95 21.03 7.40
CA ARG A 41 -14.98 20.14 6.84
C ARG A 41 -14.40 18.81 6.33
N PHE A 42 -13.33 18.88 5.56
CA PHE A 42 -12.72 17.68 4.98
C PHE A 42 -11.99 16.86 6.04
N ARG A 43 -11.37 17.52 7.01
CA ARG A 43 -10.76 16.85 8.16
C ARG A 43 -11.80 16.08 8.99
N GLU A 44 -12.93 16.69 9.29
CA GLU A 44 -14.03 16.03 9.99
C GLU A 44 -14.51 14.80 9.21
N GLN A 45 -14.79 14.94 7.92
CA GLN A 45 -15.23 13.82 7.09
C GLN A 45 -14.21 12.67 7.06
N TYR A 46 -12.92 12.98 6.99
CA TYR A 46 -11.87 11.97 7.03
C TYR A 46 -11.81 11.25 8.38
N VAL A 47 -11.81 12.03 9.46
CA VAL A 47 -11.77 11.48 10.83
C VAL A 47 -13.01 10.63 11.09
N ASP A 48 -14.19 11.07 10.66
CA ASP A 48 -15.44 10.31 10.79
C ASP A 48 -15.36 8.97 10.04
N ALA A 49 -14.85 8.98 8.80
CA ALA A 49 -14.69 7.74 8.03
C ALA A 49 -13.75 6.75 8.73
N VAL A 50 -12.57 7.22 9.15
CA VAL A 50 -11.61 6.38 9.85
C VAL A 50 -12.18 5.88 11.20
N SER A 51 -12.94 6.72 11.91
CA SER A 51 -13.63 6.33 13.14
C SER A 51 -14.64 5.21 12.89
N CYS A 52 -15.43 5.30 11.82
CA CYS A 52 -16.37 4.23 11.44
C CYS A 52 -15.62 2.93 11.15
N PHE A 53 -14.57 2.98 10.33
CA PHE A 53 -13.78 1.78 10.00
C PHE A 53 -13.15 1.13 11.22
N ILE A 54 -12.62 1.92 12.15
CA ILE A 54 -12.06 1.41 13.41
C ILE A 54 -13.17 0.81 14.27
N ARG A 55 -14.30 1.50 14.41
CA ARG A 55 -15.44 1.03 15.21
C ARG A 55 -16.00 -0.30 14.71
N ASP A 56 -16.10 -0.48 13.41
CA ASP A 56 -16.56 -1.73 12.80
C ASP A 56 -15.61 -2.88 13.15
N GLN A 57 -14.30 -2.65 13.07
CA GLN A 57 -13.28 -3.62 13.43
C GLN A 57 -13.30 -3.94 14.94
N GLU A 58 -13.46 -2.94 15.80
CA GLU A 58 -13.58 -3.12 17.25
C GLU A 58 -14.85 -3.91 17.62
N THR A 59 -15.98 -3.62 16.95
CA THR A 59 -17.25 -4.32 17.13
C THR A 59 -17.16 -5.77 16.67
N ALA A 60 -16.40 -6.04 15.61
CA ALA A 60 -16.09 -7.40 15.16
C ALA A 60 -15.13 -8.15 16.09
N GLY A 61 -14.59 -7.50 17.12
CA GLY A 61 -13.70 -8.11 18.11
C GLY A 61 -12.24 -8.25 17.66
N LEU A 62 -11.80 -7.53 16.63
CA LEU A 62 -10.41 -7.62 16.17
C LEU A 62 -9.43 -7.09 17.22
N ASP A 63 -8.28 -7.76 17.35
CA ASP A 63 -7.22 -7.39 18.29
C ASP A 63 -6.38 -6.22 17.78
N ILE A 64 -6.11 -6.20 16.49
CA ILE A 64 -5.30 -5.20 15.80
C ILE A 64 -6.15 -4.60 14.67
N VAL A 65 -6.33 -3.30 14.70
CA VAL A 65 -7.17 -2.57 13.73
C VAL A 65 -6.32 -1.82 12.70
N THR A 66 -6.97 -1.33 11.65
CA THR A 66 -6.36 -0.50 10.60
C THR A 66 -7.19 0.76 10.38
N ASP A 67 -6.65 1.73 9.64
CA ASP A 67 -7.40 2.89 9.15
C ASP A 67 -8.38 2.55 8.01
N GLY A 68 -8.51 1.26 7.66
CA GLY A 68 -9.31 0.80 6.52
C GLY A 68 -8.75 1.19 5.16
N ASP A 69 -7.46 1.54 5.10
CA ASP A 69 -6.82 2.17 3.94
C ASP A 69 -7.55 3.44 3.46
N ALA A 70 -8.13 4.18 4.40
CA ALA A 70 -8.84 5.42 4.13
C ALA A 70 -7.85 6.53 3.74
N ARG A 71 -7.26 6.41 2.57
CA ARG A 71 -6.35 7.39 1.98
C ARG A 71 -7.09 8.22 0.94
N PHE A 72 -6.61 9.44 0.72
CA PHE A 72 -7.21 10.38 -0.21
C PHE A 72 -6.77 10.09 -1.65
N ASP A 73 -7.27 9.04 -2.22
CA ASP A 73 -7.14 8.77 -3.63
C ASP A 73 -8.52 8.64 -4.30
N ALA A 74 -8.55 8.89 -5.59
CA ALA A 74 -9.80 8.91 -6.36
C ALA A 74 -10.38 7.52 -6.59
N ASP A 75 -9.80 6.50 -6.01
CA ASP A 75 -10.04 5.15 -6.39
C ASP A 75 -11.04 4.49 -5.45
N VAL A 76 -12.19 4.13 -5.99
CA VAL A 76 -13.24 3.41 -5.30
C VAL A 76 -12.97 1.91 -5.39
N GLY A 77 -13.16 1.19 -4.31
CA GLY A 77 -13.06 -0.26 -4.34
C GLY A 77 -11.69 -0.83 -3.96
N GLY A 78 -10.91 -0.09 -3.20
CA GLY A 78 -9.74 -0.66 -2.53
C GLY A 78 -8.43 -0.57 -3.30
N HIS A 79 -8.30 0.38 -4.19
CA HIS A 79 -7.06 0.58 -4.95
C HIS A 79 -6.01 1.41 -4.20
N SER A 80 -6.36 2.07 -3.11
CA SER A 80 -5.47 2.95 -2.34
C SER A 80 -4.20 2.27 -1.84
N TRP A 81 -4.26 1.01 -1.46
CA TRP A 81 -3.07 0.26 -1.07
C TRP A 81 -2.05 0.10 -2.21
N PHE A 82 -2.54 0.12 -3.46
CA PHE A 82 -1.74 -0.13 -4.65
C PHE A 82 -1.25 1.17 -5.32
N SER A 83 -2.11 2.15 -5.45
CA SER A 83 -1.83 3.38 -6.22
C SER A 83 -1.34 4.54 -5.35
N TYR A 84 -1.62 4.51 -4.04
CA TYR A 84 -1.26 5.60 -3.15
C TYR A 84 0.23 5.95 -3.21
N ALA A 85 1.11 4.97 -3.03
CA ALA A 85 2.54 5.23 -3.00
C ALA A 85 3.05 5.91 -4.30
N PRO A 86 2.85 5.35 -5.49
CA PRO A 86 3.35 5.99 -6.70
C PRO A 86 2.67 7.33 -7.02
N ASN A 87 1.46 7.58 -6.54
CA ASN A 87 0.80 8.88 -6.72
C ASN A 87 1.32 9.97 -5.76
N HIS A 88 2.03 9.61 -4.69
CA HIS A 88 2.52 10.55 -3.68
C HIS A 88 4.05 10.61 -3.56
N MET A 89 4.77 9.71 -4.20
CA MET A 89 6.23 9.73 -4.27
C MET A 89 6.73 10.75 -5.29
N ASP A 90 7.93 11.30 -5.06
CA ASP A 90 8.61 12.13 -6.06
C ASP A 90 9.04 11.29 -7.27
N GLY A 91 9.17 11.94 -8.40
CA GLY A 91 9.61 11.32 -9.66
C GLY A 91 8.48 10.68 -10.48
N PHE A 92 7.25 10.72 -9.98
CA PHE A 92 6.09 10.20 -10.68
C PHE A 92 5.14 11.33 -11.10
N THR A 93 4.51 11.19 -12.27
CA THR A 93 3.53 12.16 -12.77
C THR A 93 2.60 11.56 -13.81
N GLY A 94 1.48 12.26 -14.04
CA GLY A 94 0.50 11.88 -15.05
C GLY A 94 -0.47 10.80 -14.58
N ALA A 95 -1.26 10.33 -15.52
CA ALA A 95 -2.30 9.34 -15.30
C ALA A 95 -2.42 8.48 -16.56
N ASP A 96 -1.54 7.49 -16.66
CA ASP A 96 -1.59 6.51 -17.75
C ASP A 96 -2.54 5.37 -17.40
N PRO A 97 -3.35 4.87 -18.34
CA PRO A 97 -4.08 3.64 -18.11
C PRO A 97 -3.12 2.53 -17.72
N TYR A 98 -3.42 1.84 -16.61
CA TYR A 98 -2.65 0.67 -16.22
C TYR A 98 -2.66 -0.35 -17.34
N ARG A 99 -1.56 -0.45 -18.04
CA ARG A 99 -1.38 -1.42 -19.11
C ARG A 99 -0.57 -2.57 -18.55
N VAL A 100 -1.22 -3.69 -18.35
CA VAL A 100 -0.53 -4.98 -18.21
C VAL A 100 0.21 -5.36 -19.50
N LYS A 101 0.12 -4.52 -20.56
CA LYS A 101 0.77 -4.74 -21.84
C LYS A 101 2.24 -4.38 -21.80
N GLY A 102 3.06 -5.40 -21.94
CA GLY A 102 4.47 -5.24 -22.33
C GLY A 102 5.45 -4.87 -21.23
N GLY A 103 5.02 -4.72 -20.00
CA GLY A 103 5.91 -4.98 -18.88
C GLY A 103 6.18 -6.49 -18.84
N ARG A 104 7.38 -6.90 -18.53
CA ARG A 104 7.79 -8.32 -18.43
C ARG A 104 6.93 -9.17 -17.49
N ALA A 105 6.08 -8.58 -16.70
CA ALA A 105 5.03 -9.20 -15.93
C ALA A 105 3.66 -8.95 -16.56
N GLY A 106 3.51 -9.24 -17.82
CA GLY A 106 2.21 -9.36 -18.47
C GLY A 106 1.41 -10.51 -17.87
N ILE A 107 0.84 -10.30 -16.69
CA ILE A 107 -0.24 -11.15 -16.21
C ILE A 107 -1.42 -10.82 -17.10
N ALA A 108 -1.49 -11.51 -18.23
CA ALA A 108 -2.71 -11.53 -19.04
C ALA A 108 -3.77 -12.21 -18.18
N THR A 109 -4.48 -11.43 -17.38
CA THR A 109 -5.69 -11.93 -16.73
C THR A 109 -6.68 -12.28 -17.84
N PRO A 110 -7.23 -13.49 -17.86
CA PRO A 110 -8.26 -13.85 -18.84
C PRO A 110 -9.39 -12.82 -18.82
N ARG A 111 -9.95 -12.50 -19.97
CA ARG A 111 -11.16 -11.67 -20.04
C ARG A 111 -12.27 -12.39 -19.27
N GLY A 112 -12.96 -11.65 -18.39
CA GLY A 112 -14.11 -12.17 -17.65
C GLY A 112 -14.02 -12.09 -16.14
N PRO A 113 -12.88 -12.36 -15.49
CA PRO A 113 -12.76 -12.19 -14.04
C PRO A 113 -12.91 -10.74 -13.62
N ILE A 114 -13.51 -10.51 -12.46
CA ILE A 114 -13.67 -9.19 -11.83
C ILE A 114 -12.30 -8.47 -11.73
N LEU A 115 -11.22 -9.20 -11.44
CA LEU A 115 -9.87 -8.64 -11.40
C LEU A 115 -9.43 -8.00 -12.71
N HIS A 116 -9.82 -8.57 -13.86
CA HIS A 116 -9.50 -7.98 -15.15
C HIS A 116 -10.14 -6.60 -15.31
N ALA A 117 -11.43 -6.46 -14.97
CA ALA A 117 -12.13 -5.18 -15.03
C ALA A 117 -11.53 -4.17 -14.04
N VAL A 118 -11.22 -4.61 -12.83
CA VAL A 118 -10.59 -3.77 -11.80
C VAL A 118 -9.20 -3.30 -12.25
N LEU A 119 -8.38 -4.19 -12.81
CA LEU A 119 -7.05 -3.82 -13.31
C LEU A 119 -7.12 -2.94 -14.57
N ALA A 120 -8.07 -3.18 -15.45
CA ALA A 120 -8.25 -2.40 -16.67
C ALA A 120 -8.70 -0.95 -16.40
N ALA A 121 -9.41 -0.73 -15.30
CA ALA A 121 -9.87 0.60 -14.89
C ALA A 121 -8.79 1.42 -14.14
N ARG A 122 -7.66 0.80 -13.77
CA ARG A 122 -6.61 1.49 -13.02
C ARG A 122 -5.87 2.51 -13.86
N VAL A 123 -5.56 3.60 -13.19
CA VAL A 123 -4.70 4.66 -13.71
C VAL A 123 -3.48 4.75 -12.82
N MET A 124 -2.29 4.69 -13.39
CA MET A 124 -1.02 4.77 -12.69
C MET A 124 -0.19 5.93 -13.24
N PRO A 125 0.57 6.63 -12.39
CA PRO A 125 1.49 7.64 -12.89
C PRO A 125 2.65 7.00 -13.65
N ALA A 126 3.32 7.77 -14.50
CA ALA A 126 4.58 7.38 -15.11
C ALA A 126 5.75 7.90 -14.29
N ARG A 127 6.85 7.17 -14.26
CA ARG A 127 8.11 7.62 -13.66
C ARG A 127 8.90 8.43 -14.65
N VAL A 128 9.12 9.70 -14.33
CA VAL A 128 9.79 10.67 -15.19
C VAL A 128 11.04 11.29 -14.57
N GLY A 129 11.27 11.01 -13.28
CA GLY A 129 12.40 11.56 -12.52
C GLY A 129 12.92 10.59 -11.46
N PRO A 130 13.93 11.00 -10.69
CA PRO A 130 14.44 10.23 -9.57
C PRO A 130 13.34 10.03 -8.52
N VAL A 131 13.29 8.83 -7.94
CA VAL A 131 12.32 8.51 -6.90
C VAL A 131 12.76 9.09 -5.58
N GLY A 132 11.84 9.76 -4.89
CA GLY A 132 11.95 10.16 -3.50
C GLY A 132 10.68 9.84 -2.73
N ARG A 133 10.71 9.93 -1.40
CA ARG A 133 9.55 9.62 -0.55
C ARG A 133 8.36 10.58 -0.77
N GLY A 134 8.62 11.79 -1.26
CA GLY A 134 7.60 12.76 -1.62
C GLY A 134 6.65 13.09 -0.48
N ARG A 135 5.35 12.92 -0.73
CA ARG A 135 4.25 13.21 0.20
C ARG A 135 3.51 11.95 0.64
N LEU A 136 4.22 10.89 0.98
CA LEU A 136 3.61 9.66 1.48
C LEU A 136 2.85 9.88 2.78
N GLU A 137 3.40 10.68 3.69
CA GLU A 137 2.75 11.15 4.93
C GLU A 137 2.22 10.02 5.84
N TYR A 138 2.82 8.84 5.77
CA TYR A 138 2.39 7.63 6.50
C TYR A 138 2.31 7.85 8.01
N THR A 139 3.30 8.56 8.57
CA THR A 139 3.33 8.88 9.99
C THR A 139 2.14 9.74 10.41
N ALA A 140 1.76 10.74 9.63
CA ALA A 140 0.64 11.61 9.94
C ALA A 140 -0.71 10.90 9.79
N ILE A 141 -0.86 10.09 8.75
CA ILE A 141 -2.04 9.23 8.52
C ILE A 141 -2.21 8.24 9.69
N TRP A 142 -1.16 7.51 10.03
CA TRP A 142 -1.19 6.55 11.13
C TRP A 142 -1.50 7.22 12.48
N LYS A 143 -0.88 8.36 12.80
CA LYS A 143 -1.17 9.13 14.02
C LYS A 143 -2.61 9.59 14.11
N THR A 144 -3.24 9.90 12.99
CA THR A 144 -4.66 10.27 12.98
C THR A 144 -5.53 9.08 13.39
N ALA A 145 -5.30 7.91 12.79
CA ALA A 145 -6.02 6.69 13.13
C ALA A 145 -5.74 6.23 14.58
N SER A 146 -4.48 6.26 15.03
CA SER A 146 -4.09 5.78 16.36
C SER A 146 -4.67 6.59 17.52
N ARG A 147 -5.17 7.80 17.29
CA ARG A 147 -5.87 8.62 18.29
C ARG A 147 -7.34 8.24 18.49
N LEU A 148 -7.87 7.43 17.59
CA LEU A 148 -9.30 7.07 17.58
C LEU A 148 -9.59 5.73 18.27
N THR A 149 -8.56 5.05 18.76
CA THR A 149 -8.69 3.73 19.41
C THR A 149 -7.60 3.51 20.46
N ALA A 150 -7.90 2.64 21.43
CA ALA A 150 -6.90 2.13 22.36
C ALA A 150 -6.21 0.86 21.85
N LYS A 151 -6.71 0.26 20.75
CA LYS A 151 -6.12 -0.94 20.15
C LYS A 151 -4.88 -0.59 19.34
N PRO A 152 -3.95 -1.54 19.15
CA PRO A 152 -2.84 -1.36 18.21
C PRO A 152 -3.37 -1.08 16.79
N VAL A 153 -2.86 -0.04 16.15
CA VAL A 153 -3.20 0.29 14.76
C VAL A 153 -2.06 -0.14 13.86
N LYS A 154 -2.34 -1.12 12.99
CA LYS A 154 -1.44 -1.59 11.95
C LYS A 154 -1.49 -0.65 10.74
N PHE A 155 -0.34 -0.41 10.12
CA PHE A 155 -0.24 0.36 8.87
C PHE A 155 0.19 -0.55 7.72
N GLY A 156 -0.57 -0.53 6.62
CA GLY A 156 -0.29 -1.29 5.40
C GLY A 156 0.36 -0.43 4.32
N THR A 157 1.31 -0.99 3.59
CA THR A 157 1.92 -0.40 2.40
C THR A 157 2.28 -1.45 1.37
N ILE A 158 2.78 -1.02 0.23
CA ILE A 158 3.07 -1.82 -0.97
C ILE A 158 4.58 -2.11 -1.07
N THR A 159 4.94 -3.21 -1.72
CA THR A 159 6.34 -3.52 -2.03
C THR A 159 6.91 -2.64 -3.13
N ALA A 160 8.24 -2.48 -3.11
CA ALA A 160 8.95 -1.67 -4.08
C ALA A 160 8.89 -2.27 -5.50
N GLU A 161 8.94 -3.59 -5.64
CA GLU A 161 8.81 -4.25 -6.94
C GLU A 161 7.43 -4.05 -7.55
N LEU A 162 6.37 -4.08 -6.76
CA LEU A 162 5.03 -3.84 -7.27
C LEU A 162 4.89 -2.40 -7.79
N VAL A 163 5.42 -1.41 -7.08
CA VAL A 163 5.48 -0.03 -7.57
C VAL A 163 6.28 0.05 -8.87
N ALA A 164 7.49 -0.51 -8.89
CA ALA A 164 8.39 -0.41 -10.04
C ALA A 164 7.82 -1.08 -11.30
N MET A 165 7.11 -2.19 -11.12
CA MET A 165 6.50 -2.96 -12.22
C MET A 165 5.18 -2.36 -12.73
N SER A 166 4.48 -1.59 -11.89
CA SER A 166 3.15 -1.07 -12.19
C SER A 166 3.14 0.19 -13.04
N VAL A 167 4.28 0.85 -13.18
CA VAL A 167 4.42 2.15 -13.82
C VAL A 167 5.28 2.09 -15.08
N ARG A 168 5.03 2.99 -16.03
CA ARG A 168 5.97 3.21 -17.14
C ARG A 168 7.19 3.96 -16.62
N ASP A 169 8.38 3.46 -16.92
CA ASP A 169 9.63 4.06 -16.49
C ASP A 169 10.36 4.73 -17.65
N PHE A 170 10.33 6.05 -17.67
CA PHE A 170 11.06 6.89 -18.62
C PHE A 170 12.41 7.37 -18.08
N HIS A 171 12.66 7.23 -16.76
CA HIS A 171 13.84 7.74 -16.11
C HIS A 171 14.96 6.69 -15.99
N TYR A 172 14.74 5.63 -15.21
CA TYR A 172 15.77 4.62 -14.97
C TYR A 172 15.95 3.68 -16.16
N LYS A 173 14.86 3.31 -16.82
CA LYS A 173 14.83 2.32 -17.91
C LYS A 173 15.49 0.99 -17.53
N ASP A 174 15.55 0.71 -16.25
CA ASP A 174 16.18 -0.43 -15.61
C ASP A 174 15.32 -0.81 -14.40
N LEU A 175 14.69 -1.98 -14.47
CA LEU A 175 13.75 -2.41 -13.43
C LEU A 175 14.45 -2.60 -12.07
N ARG A 176 15.69 -3.11 -12.04
CA ARG A 176 16.42 -3.30 -10.79
C ARG A 176 16.76 -1.97 -10.12
N LYS A 177 17.28 -1.02 -10.86
CA LYS A 177 17.55 0.34 -10.34
C LYS A 177 16.29 1.01 -9.84
N SER A 178 15.20 0.80 -10.56
CA SER A 178 13.89 1.29 -10.22
C SER A 178 13.38 0.72 -8.88
N MET A 179 13.47 -0.61 -8.71
CA MET A 179 13.09 -1.26 -7.46
C MET A 179 13.95 -0.79 -6.29
N ASP A 180 15.25 -0.68 -6.49
CA ASP A 180 16.18 -0.24 -5.45
C ASP A 180 15.86 1.18 -4.99
N ALA A 181 15.60 2.11 -5.93
CA ALA A 181 15.24 3.49 -5.60
C ALA A 181 13.90 3.60 -4.85
N VAL A 182 12.90 2.84 -5.27
CA VAL A 182 11.61 2.79 -4.55
C VAL A 182 11.78 2.19 -3.15
N ALA A 183 12.58 1.13 -3.00
CA ALA A 183 12.84 0.49 -1.72
C ALA A 183 13.53 1.45 -0.74
N GLU A 184 14.47 2.26 -1.21
CA GLU A 184 15.15 3.28 -0.39
C GLU A 184 14.18 4.37 0.08
N ALA A 185 13.36 4.90 -0.82
CA ALA A 185 12.37 5.92 -0.49
C ALA A 185 11.28 5.39 0.47
N LEU A 186 10.82 4.16 0.29
CA LEU A 186 9.91 3.50 1.23
C LEU A 186 10.58 3.26 2.59
N ASN A 187 11.83 2.80 2.63
CA ASN A 187 12.54 2.58 3.89
C ASN A 187 12.70 3.87 4.71
N GLU A 188 12.98 4.99 4.06
CA GLU A 188 13.03 6.31 4.71
C GLU A 188 11.69 6.64 5.38
N GLU A 189 10.59 6.54 4.66
CA GLU A 189 9.24 6.83 5.17
C GLU A 189 8.82 5.86 6.29
N LEU A 190 9.07 4.57 6.10
CA LEU A 190 8.74 3.53 7.09
C LEU A 190 9.60 3.64 8.35
N SER A 191 10.84 4.14 8.23
CA SER A 191 11.72 4.41 9.38
C SER A 191 11.16 5.52 10.26
N GLU A 192 10.59 6.57 9.67
CA GLU A 192 9.90 7.64 10.39
C GLU A 192 8.62 7.11 11.06
N LEU A 193 7.82 6.32 10.35
CA LEU A 193 6.62 5.68 10.89
C LEU A 193 6.93 4.77 12.09
N ALA A 194 7.95 3.92 11.96
CA ALA A 194 8.39 3.05 13.05
C ALA A 194 8.93 3.84 14.25
N ALA A 195 9.67 4.93 14.00
CA ALA A 195 10.16 5.82 15.06
C ALA A 195 9.02 6.58 15.76
N ALA A 196 7.92 6.83 15.07
CA ALA A 196 6.71 7.44 15.63
C ALA A 196 5.92 6.48 16.55
N GLY A 197 6.28 5.19 16.58
CA GLY A 197 5.68 4.18 17.47
C GLY A 197 4.63 3.29 16.81
N CYS A 198 4.54 3.26 15.47
CA CYS A 198 3.66 2.31 14.78
C CYS A 198 4.03 0.88 15.17
N PRO A 199 3.11 0.11 15.79
CA PRO A 199 3.46 -1.19 16.36
C PRO A 199 3.63 -2.30 15.33
N VAL A 200 2.94 -2.20 14.19
CA VAL A 200 2.96 -3.17 13.08
C VAL A 200 2.96 -2.45 11.75
N ILE A 201 3.92 -2.78 10.90
CA ILE A 201 3.95 -2.37 9.50
C ILE A 201 3.80 -3.61 8.62
N GLN A 202 2.74 -3.64 7.83
CA GLN A 202 2.46 -4.72 6.88
C GLN A 202 2.87 -4.30 5.47
N ILE A 203 3.68 -5.14 4.82
CA ILE A 203 4.09 -4.96 3.44
C ILE A 203 3.27 -5.92 2.56
N GLU A 204 2.54 -5.37 1.61
CA GLU A 204 1.74 -6.13 0.65
C GLU A 204 2.62 -6.64 -0.48
N GLU A 205 2.89 -7.96 -0.49
CA GLU A 205 3.77 -8.65 -1.44
C GLU A 205 3.00 -9.69 -2.28
N PRO A 206 2.17 -9.26 -3.24
CA PRO A 206 1.42 -10.19 -4.07
C PRO A 206 2.24 -10.83 -5.19
N GLN A 207 3.40 -10.26 -5.53
CA GLN A 207 4.15 -10.65 -6.73
C GLN A 207 4.89 -11.96 -6.55
N ILE A 208 5.40 -12.24 -5.35
CA ILE A 208 6.17 -13.46 -5.09
C ILE A 208 5.36 -14.72 -5.41
N HIS A 209 4.09 -14.72 -5.02
CA HIS A 209 3.18 -15.82 -5.32
C HIS A 209 2.85 -15.92 -6.82
N LEU A 210 2.50 -14.78 -7.43
CA LEU A 210 2.14 -14.74 -8.85
C LEU A 210 3.31 -15.15 -9.75
N LEU A 211 4.53 -14.71 -9.44
CA LEU A 211 5.72 -15.07 -10.19
C LEU A 211 6.04 -16.56 -10.02
N ALA A 212 5.98 -17.08 -8.80
CA ALA A 212 6.22 -18.49 -8.52
C ALA A 212 5.18 -19.39 -9.18
N ALA A 213 3.89 -19.08 -9.04
CA ALA A 213 2.81 -19.89 -9.58
C ALA A 213 2.74 -19.89 -11.13
N LYS A 214 3.17 -18.81 -11.76
CA LYS A 214 3.11 -18.66 -13.23
C LYS A 214 4.45 -18.88 -13.94
N GLY A 215 5.50 -19.19 -13.21
CA GLY A 215 6.85 -19.36 -13.79
C GLY A 215 7.39 -18.09 -14.45
N LEU A 216 6.91 -16.91 -14.04
CA LEU A 216 7.31 -15.61 -14.60
C LEU A 216 8.63 -15.09 -14.01
N VAL A 217 9.54 -16.00 -13.72
CA VAL A 217 10.86 -15.70 -13.16
C VAL A 217 11.82 -15.42 -14.31
N ASP A 218 12.53 -14.30 -14.25
CA ASP A 218 13.57 -13.92 -15.21
C ASP A 218 14.86 -13.51 -14.50
N ALA A 219 15.83 -13.01 -15.24
CA ALA A 219 17.12 -12.59 -14.70
C ALA A 219 17.02 -11.44 -13.68
N VAL A 220 15.99 -10.60 -13.76
CA VAL A 220 15.76 -9.47 -12.86
C VAL A 220 14.73 -9.84 -11.79
N LEU A 221 13.60 -10.41 -12.19
CA LEU A 221 12.53 -10.84 -11.29
C LEU A 221 12.75 -12.30 -10.89
N ASN A 222 13.51 -12.51 -9.87
CA ASN A 222 13.78 -13.83 -9.31
C ASN A 222 13.73 -13.76 -7.78
N GLN A 223 13.65 -14.91 -7.14
CA GLN A 223 13.51 -15.02 -5.69
C GLN A 223 14.58 -14.20 -4.94
N LYS A 224 15.84 -14.26 -5.37
CA LYS A 224 16.93 -13.52 -4.73
C LYS A 224 16.70 -12.02 -4.81
N THR A 225 16.36 -11.49 -5.97
CA THR A 225 16.09 -10.06 -6.17
C THR A 225 14.92 -9.59 -5.30
N MET A 226 13.83 -10.35 -5.26
CA MET A 226 12.66 -9.99 -4.45
C MET A 226 12.98 -9.97 -2.96
N ILE A 227 13.72 -10.95 -2.46
CA ILE A 227 14.20 -10.98 -1.07
C ILE A 227 15.12 -9.79 -0.78
N ASP A 228 16.06 -9.49 -1.67
CA ASP A 228 16.99 -8.36 -1.50
C ASP A 228 16.24 -7.03 -1.43
N VAL A 229 15.29 -6.80 -2.33
CA VAL A 229 14.48 -5.58 -2.39
C VAL A 229 13.57 -5.46 -1.16
N PHE A 230 12.91 -6.55 -0.75
CA PHE A 230 12.12 -6.57 0.47
C PHE A 230 12.97 -6.23 1.69
N ASN A 231 14.11 -6.91 1.87
CA ASN A 231 15.02 -6.66 2.99
C ASN A 231 15.56 -5.22 3.00
N ARG A 232 15.79 -4.63 1.83
CA ARG A 232 16.16 -3.20 1.71
C ARG A 232 15.02 -2.30 2.19
N THR A 233 13.80 -2.57 1.77
CA THR A 233 12.61 -1.82 2.18
C THR A 233 12.41 -1.82 3.69
N VAL A 234 12.66 -2.94 4.36
CA VAL A 234 12.43 -3.08 5.82
C VAL A 234 13.70 -2.97 6.67
N LYS A 235 14.82 -2.56 6.08
CA LYS A 235 16.12 -2.48 6.76
C LYS A 235 16.04 -1.61 8.02
N GLY A 236 16.43 -2.19 9.16
CA GLY A 236 16.50 -1.50 10.45
C GLY A 236 15.15 -1.34 11.18
N LEU A 237 14.01 -1.68 10.56
CA LEU A 237 12.69 -1.48 11.16
C LEU A 237 12.37 -2.45 12.28
N GLY A 238 12.81 -3.70 12.19
CA GLY A 238 12.46 -4.77 13.14
C GLY A 238 12.87 -4.53 14.59
N ALA A 239 13.77 -3.57 14.85
CA ALA A 239 14.10 -3.13 16.20
C ALA A 239 13.01 -2.26 16.84
N LYS A 240 12.12 -1.64 16.05
CA LYS A 240 11.13 -0.66 16.50
C LYS A 240 9.68 -1.09 16.29
N THR A 241 9.41 -1.92 15.27
CA THR A 241 8.07 -2.34 14.88
C THR A 241 8.05 -3.81 14.48
N GLU A 242 6.89 -4.44 14.51
CA GLU A 242 6.70 -5.75 13.87
C GLU A 242 6.56 -5.55 12.37
N ILE A 243 7.27 -6.36 11.57
CA ILE A 243 7.16 -6.37 10.11
C ILE A 243 6.36 -7.60 9.70
N TRP A 244 5.26 -7.37 9.04
CA TRP A 244 4.45 -8.42 8.45
C TRP A 244 4.54 -8.39 6.93
N CYS A 245 4.57 -9.55 6.32
CA CYS A 245 4.53 -9.71 4.87
C CYS A 245 3.21 -10.40 4.50
N HIS A 246 2.41 -9.75 3.66
CA HIS A 246 1.21 -10.36 3.11
C HIS A 246 1.49 -10.90 1.71
N THR A 247 1.55 -12.21 1.57
CA THR A 247 1.69 -12.90 0.28
C THR A 247 0.31 -13.19 -0.30
N CYS A 248 -0.24 -12.24 -1.01
CA CYS A 248 -1.55 -12.37 -1.64
C CYS A 248 -1.53 -13.43 -2.74
N TRP A 249 -2.57 -14.24 -2.84
CA TRP A 249 -2.72 -15.28 -3.87
C TRP A 249 -3.83 -14.96 -4.88
N GLY A 250 -4.39 -13.78 -4.82
CA GLY A 250 -5.47 -13.30 -5.66
C GLY A 250 -6.81 -13.25 -4.92
N ASN A 251 -7.83 -12.78 -5.61
CA ASN A 251 -9.17 -12.72 -5.06
C ASN A 251 -9.93 -14.00 -5.38
N PRO A 252 -10.45 -14.75 -4.38
CA PRO A 252 -11.17 -16.00 -4.59
C PRO A 252 -12.37 -15.93 -5.55
N ALA A 253 -13.01 -14.76 -5.64
CA ALA A 253 -14.11 -14.53 -6.60
C ALA A 253 -13.68 -14.58 -8.07
N GLN A 254 -12.42 -14.83 -8.32
CA GLN A 254 -11.81 -14.89 -9.65
C GLN A 254 -11.39 -16.30 -10.04
N GLN A 255 -11.59 -17.23 -9.17
CA GLN A 255 -11.33 -18.65 -9.41
C GLN A 255 -12.49 -19.29 -10.14
#